data_8a02c5d04c7a40861d209a63a056f5f0
#
_entry.id   8a02c5d04c7a40861d209a63a056f5f0
#
_cell.length_a   1.000
_cell.length_b   1.000
_cell.length_c   1.000
_cell.angle_alpha   90.00
_cell.angle_beta   90.00
_cell.angle_gamma   90.00
#
_symmetry.space_group_name_H-M   'P 1'
#
loop_
_entity.id
_entity.type
_entity.pdbx_description
1 polymer ?
#
loop_
_entity_poly.entity_id
_entity_poly.type
_entity_poly.pdbx_seq_one_letter_code
_entity_poly.pdbx_strand_id
1 'polypeptide(L)'
;MLPASAPALTPSLAPPSSVLRRFDCAGPRYTSYPTADRFVDAFAADVYAQVLEQRGGAGAGARALSLYVHIPFCESLCYYCACNKIVTRHKSKGREYLDYLAREVSLQVEKLGRGAVVRQLHLGGGTPTFLDDAGLRELMAMLRGAFTLTPDGEHSIEIDPRTVDRERLVTLAELGFNRLSFGVQDFDPDVQKAVHRIQPAGQVFDLMATARGLGFDSVNVDLIYGLPRQSAASFDRTLAQVCALRPDRIALYAYAHLPERFKAQRRIDTQSLPDAAAKVEMLSRSIAALTAAGYVYIGMDHFALPGDALAVAKRQGRLHRNFQGYSTQPDCDLVALGVSAIGRIGATYSQNAKTLEEYYDLLDQGRLPVVRGLALTRDDVLRRTVIMAIMCQGRVDFETVGAAHLIDFAQCFAAEIEALRALAAQGLVLLSDRHLEVTPMGWFFVRAIAMVFDRYLQADRNRARFSRIV
;
A
#
# COMPACT_ATOMS: atom_id res chain seq x y z
N MET A 1 -16.68 51.37 -0.09
CA MET A 1 -15.85 50.27 -0.64
C MET A 1 -14.69 50.04 0.32
N LEU A 2 -14.77 49.01 1.16
CA LEU A 2 -13.67 48.60 2.03
C LEU A 2 -12.76 47.67 1.18
N PRO A 3 -11.42 47.76 1.28
CA PRO A 3 -10.52 46.89 0.56
C PRO A 3 -10.64 45.48 1.09
N ALA A 4 -10.74 44.49 0.17
CA ALA A 4 -10.71 43.07 0.47
C ALA A 4 -9.41 42.73 1.21
N SER A 5 -9.52 42.18 2.42
CA SER A 5 -8.42 41.64 3.18
C SER A 5 -7.74 40.50 2.37
N ALA A 6 -6.44 40.63 2.17
CA ALA A 6 -5.61 39.57 1.58
C ALA A 6 -5.81 38.26 2.38
N PRO A 7 -5.87 37.09 1.69
CA PRO A 7 -5.98 35.81 2.39
C PRO A 7 -4.77 35.62 3.29
N ALA A 8 -5.03 35.37 4.57
CA ALA A 8 -4.00 35.01 5.53
C ALA A 8 -3.22 33.80 5.00
N LEU A 9 -1.90 33.94 4.87
CA LEU A 9 -0.99 32.86 4.55
C LEU A 9 -1.21 31.72 5.55
N THR A 10 -1.81 30.64 5.10
CA THR A 10 -1.88 29.39 5.88
C THR A 10 -0.44 28.99 6.22
N PRO A 11 -0.08 28.77 7.51
CA PRO A 11 1.28 28.39 7.88
C PRO A 11 1.65 27.11 7.15
N SER A 12 2.88 27.07 6.61
CA SER A 12 3.43 25.89 5.92
C SER A 12 3.22 24.65 6.81
N LEU A 13 2.42 23.71 6.35
CA LEU A 13 2.16 22.43 7.03
C LEU A 13 3.38 21.48 7.03
N ALA A 14 4.44 21.83 6.31
CA ALA A 14 5.65 21.01 6.22
C ALA A 14 6.40 20.99 7.58
N PRO A 15 6.71 19.79 8.12
CA PRO A 15 7.45 19.68 9.38
C PRO A 15 8.85 20.31 9.25
N PRO A 16 9.35 21.00 10.30
CA PRO A 16 10.73 21.48 10.34
C PRO A 16 11.71 20.30 10.15
N SER A 17 12.81 20.52 9.41
CA SER A 17 13.82 19.48 9.15
C SER A 17 14.45 18.90 10.43
N SER A 18 14.47 19.67 11.52
CA SER A 18 14.93 19.17 12.84
C SER A 18 13.98 18.12 13.43
N VAL A 19 12.68 18.27 13.24
CA VAL A 19 11.67 17.30 13.67
C VAL A 19 11.72 16.06 12.79
N LEU A 20 11.83 16.22 11.46
CA LEU A 20 11.99 15.09 10.54
C LEU A 20 13.20 14.23 10.90
N ARG A 21 14.37 14.83 11.13
CA ARG A 21 15.59 14.11 11.55
C ARG A 21 15.42 13.35 12.87
N ARG A 22 14.69 13.89 13.82
CA ARG A 22 14.46 13.24 15.13
C ARG A 22 13.67 11.95 15.02
N PHE A 23 12.72 11.87 14.08
CA PHE A 23 11.87 10.71 13.84
C PHE A 23 12.37 9.83 12.69
N ASP A 24 13.57 10.07 12.15
CA ASP A 24 14.18 9.22 11.15
C ASP A 24 14.70 7.92 11.81
N CYS A 25 13.78 7.04 12.14
CA CYS A 25 14.04 5.70 12.69
C CYS A 25 13.35 4.64 11.83
N ALA A 26 13.82 3.39 11.94
CA ALA A 26 13.17 2.27 11.26
C ALA A 26 11.87 1.86 11.96
N GLY A 27 10.82 1.61 11.20
CA GLY A 27 9.54 1.19 11.75
C GLY A 27 8.62 0.51 10.73
N PRO A 28 7.63 -0.28 11.18
CA PRO A 28 6.69 -0.97 10.32
C PRO A 28 5.82 0.01 9.53
N ARG A 29 5.38 -0.37 8.34
CA ARG A 29 4.42 0.43 7.55
C ARG A 29 2.97 0.17 7.94
N TYR A 30 2.73 -0.74 8.88
CA TYR A 30 1.41 -1.14 9.37
C TYR A 30 0.36 -1.38 8.27
N THR A 31 0.76 -2.14 7.25
CA THR A 31 -0.18 -2.76 6.31
C THR A 31 -0.88 -3.96 6.94
N SER A 32 -0.32 -4.45 8.05
CA SER A 32 -0.89 -5.43 8.98
C SER A 32 -0.38 -5.16 10.39
N TYR A 33 -1.08 -5.69 11.38
CA TYR A 33 -0.57 -5.85 12.74
C TYR A 33 -1.12 -7.16 13.32
N PRO A 34 -0.25 -8.06 13.81
CA PRO A 34 1.22 -8.04 13.71
C PRO A 34 1.73 -8.02 12.27
N THR A 35 3.00 -7.62 12.09
CA THR A 35 3.63 -7.52 10.77
C THR A 35 3.99 -8.89 10.19
N ALA A 36 4.11 -9.02 8.85
CA ALA A 36 4.29 -10.29 8.16
C ALA A 36 5.58 -11.07 8.51
N ASP A 37 6.55 -10.43 9.17
CA ASP A 37 7.73 -11.10 9.73
C ASP A 37 7.41 -11.98 10.95
N ARG A 38 6.18 -11.89 11.49
CA ARG A 38 5.65 -12.71 12.58
C ARG A 38 4.88 -13.93 12.12
N PHE A 39 4.65 -14.07 10.82
CA PHE A 39 3.94 -15.25 10.30
C PHE A 39 4.76 -16.51 10.52
N VAL A 40 4.07 -17.58 10.90
CA VAL A 40 4.66 -18.87 11.27
C VAL A 40 4.21 -19.96 10.29
N ASP A 41 5.06 -20.93 10.05
CA ASP A 41 4.80 -22.04 9.12
C ASP A 41 3.75 -23.03 9.69
N ALA A 42 3.49 -23.01 11.00
CA ALA A 42 2.41 -23.78 11.61
C ALA A 42 1.01 -23.34 11.15
N PHE A 43 0.86 -22.13 10.61
CA PHE A 43 -0.36 -21.69 9.93
C PHE A 43 -0.24 -21.99 8.43
N ALA A 44 -0.59 -23.19 8.03
CA ALA A 44 -0.48 -23.69 6.65
C ALA A 44 -1.85 -23.82 5.95
N ALA A 45 -1.86 -24.49 4.80
CA ALA A 45 -3.02 -24.65 3.92
C ALA A 45 -4.28 -25.18 4.63
N ASP A 46 -4.15 -26.17 5.51
CA ASP A 46 -5.30 -26.80 6.19
C ASP A 46 -5.98 -25.85 7.18
N VAL A 47 -5.19 -25.07 7.93
CA VAL A 47 -5.73 -24.05 8.85
C VAL A 47 -6.41 -22.95 8.05
N TYR A 48 -5.83 -22.52 6.94
CA TYR A 48 -6.43 -21.52 6.08
C TYR A 48 -7.72 -22.03 5.42
N ALA A 49 -7.78 -23.29 4.98
CA ALA A 49 -8.97 -23.89 4.42
C ALA A 49 -10.14 -23.86 5.42
N GLN A 50 -9.90 -24.20 6.68
CA GLN A 50 -10.91 -24.10 7.75
C GLN A 50 -11.42 -22.68 7.95
N VAL A 51 -10.54 -21.68 7.90
CA VAL A 51 -10.90 -20.26 8.01
C VAL A 51 -11.80 -19.83 6.84
N LEU A 52 -11.49 -20.28 5.62
CA LEU A 52 -12.33 -20.01 4.44
C LEU A 52 -13.72 -20.67 4.55
N GLU A 53 -13.78 -21.94 4.98
CA GLU A 53 -15.04 -22.67 5.19
C GLU A 53 -15.94 -21.98 6.23
N GLN A 54 -15.35 -21.58 7.37
CA GLN A 54 -16.08 -20.84 8.41
C GLN A 54 -16.64 -19.52 7.88
N ARG A 55 -15.86 -18.81 7.08
CA ARG A 55 -16.32 -17.58 6.44
C ARG A 55 -17.40 -17.85 5.39
N GLY A 56 -17.26 -18.87 4.57
CA GLY A 56 -18.25 -19.28 3.58
C GLY A 56 -19.58 -19.65 4.23
N GLY A 57 -19.55 -20.34 5.37
CA GLY A 57 -20.74 -20.72 6.17
C GLY A 57 -21.50 -19.54 6.78
N ALA A 58 -20.91 -18.33 6.84
CA ALA A 58 -21.60 -17.14 7.36
C ALA A 58 -22.72 -16.61 6.43
N GLY A 59 -22.85 -17.12 5.22
CA GLY A 59 -23.94 -16.83 4.27
C GLY A 59 -24.12 -15.35 3.95
N ALA A 60 -25.37 -14.89 3.83
CA ALA A 60 -25.74 -13.52 3.47
C ALA A 60 -25.25 -12.43 4.47
N GLY A 61 -24.85 -12.82 5.68
CA GLY A 61 -24.26 -11.93 6.68
C GLY A 61 -22.75 -11.71 6.50
N ALA A 62 -22.10 -12.41 5.58
CA ALA A 62 -20.66 -12.26 5.33
C ALA A 62 -20.32 -10.87 4.77
N ARG A 63 -19.27 -10.24 5.32
CA ARG A 63 -18.74 -8.98 4.80
C ARG A 63 -18.28 -9.13 3.35
N ALA A 64 -18.35 -8.03 2.58
CA ALA A 64 -17.78 -8.01 1.24
C ALA A 64 -16.27 -8.33 1.27
N LEU A 65 -15.76 -8.84 0.17
CA LEU A 65 -14.35 -9.17 -0.02
C LEU A 65 -13.58 -8.03 -0.67
N SER A 66 -12.31 -7.98 -0.37
CA SER A 66 -11.26 -7.41 -1.20
C SER A 66 -10.48 -8.55 -1.85
N LEU A 67 -10.18 -8.47 -3.14
CA LEU A 67 -9.30 -9.40 -3.85
C LEU A 67 -7.98 -8.72 -4.18
N TYR A 68 -6.89 -9.44 -3.95
CA TYR A 68 -5.58 -9.10 -4.47
C TYR A 68 -5.08 -10.21 -5.38
N VAL A 69 -4.61 -9.85 -6.58
CA VAL A 69 -4.01 -10.80 -7.51
C VAL A 69 -2.57 -10.38 -7.78
N HIS A 70 -1.63 -11.25 -7.44
CA HIS A 70 -0.21 -11.03 -7.66
C HIS A 70 0.22 -11.58 -9.02
N ILE A 71 0.66 -10.71 -9.92
CA ILE A 71 1.28 -11.11 -11.20
C ILE A 71 2.78 -10.86 -11.09
N PRO A 72 3.62 -11.93 -10.98
CA PRO A 72 5.02 -11.76 -10.58
C PRO A 72 5.95 -11.30 -11.70
N PHE A 73 5.50 -11.20 -12.95
CA PHE A 73 6.38 -11.00 -14.08
C PHE A 73 6.69 -9.53 -14.38
N CYS A 74 7.95 -9.28 -14.79
CA CYS A 74 8.43 -8.02 -15.36
C CYS A 74 9.29 -8.31 -16.59
N GLU A 75 9.26 -7.44 -17.60
CA GLU A 75 10.12 -7.55 -18.77
C GLU A 75 11.54 -7.01 -18.54
N SER A 76 11.70 -6.13 -17.56
CA SER A 76 12.95 -5.45 -17.22
C SER A 76 13.15 -5.37 -15.71
N LEU A 77 14.42 -5.45 -15.29
CA LEU A 77 14.81 -5.33 -13.88
C LEU A 77 15.08 -3.88 -13.52
N CYS A 78 14.22 -3.31 -12.65
CA CYS A 78 14.52 -2.03 -11.98
C CYS A 78 15.42 -2.29 -10.77
N TYR A 79 16.55 -1.56 -10.64
CA TYR A 79 17.56 -1.85 -9.61
C TYR A 79 17.11 -1.51 -8.19
N TYR A 80 16.18 -0.58 -8.01
CA TYR A 80 15.61 -0.22 -6.70
C TYR A 80 14.59 -1.24 -6.17
N CYS A 81 14.05 -2.11 -7.03
CA CYS A 81 12.82 -2.85 -6.76
C CYS A 81 12.99 -3.95 -5.71
N ALA A 82 12.09 -3.93 -4.72
CA ALA A 82 12.00 -4.89 -3.62
C ALA A 82 10.83 -5.89 -3.75
N CYS A 83 10.03 -5.82 -4.82
CA CYS A 83 8.89 -6.71 -5.03
C CYS A 83 9.31 -8.16 -5.26
N ASN A 84 8.43 -9.11 -4.93
CA ASN A 84 8.57 -10.49 -5.39
C ASN A 84 8.27 -10.54 -6.90
N LYS A 85 9.31 -10.68 -7.71
CA LYS A 85 9.21 -10.59 -9.17
C LYS A 85 10.11 -11.56 -9.89
N ILE A 86 9.71 -11.88 -11.10
CA ILE A 86 10.44 -12.73 -12.04
C ILE A 86 10.65 -11.93 -13.33
N VAL A 87 11.92 -11.68 -13.66
CA VAL A 87 12.23 -10.94 -14.89
C VAL A 87 12.32 -11.92 -16.04
N THR A 88 11.43 -11.77 -17.03
CA THR A 88 11.37 -12.61 -18.21
C THR A 88 10.70 -11.86 -19.37
N ARG A 89 11.07 -12.22 -20.61
CA ARG A 89 10.39 -11.76 -21.84
C ARG A 89 9.50 -12.85 -22.45
N HIS A 90 9.52 -14.05 -21.88
CA HIS A 90 8.74 -15.19 -22.37
C HIS A 90 7.27 -15.06 -21.94
N LYS A 91 6.42 -14.55 -22.82
CA LYS A 91 4.99 -14.34 -22.57
C LYS A 91 4.23 -15.64 -22.24
N SER A 92 4.73 -16.79 -22.74
CA SER A 92 4.18 -18.12 -22.39
C SER A 92 4.16 -18.41 -20.89
N LYS A 93 5.10 -17.85 -20.12
CA LYS A 93 5.08 -17.98 -18.66
C LYS A 93 3.88 -17.30 -17.99
N GLY A 94 3.36 -16.24 -18.59
CA GLY A 94 2.12 -15.61 -18.14
C GLY A 94 0.90 -16.51 -18.34
N ARG A 95 0.86 -17.24 -19.47
CA ARG A 95 -0.21 -18.20 -19.77
C ARG A 95 -0.19 -19.36 -18.78
N GLU A 96 0.97 -20.02 -18.65
CA GLU A 96 1.17 -21.09 -17.66
C GLU A 96 0.74 -20.65 -16.25
N TYR A 97 1.12 -19.44 -15.86
CA TYR A 97 0.75 -18.89 -14.56
C TYR A 97 -0.77 -18.71 -14.39
N LEU A 98 -1.48 -18.28 -15.44
CA LEU A 98 -2.94 -18.16 -15.41
C LEU A 98 -3.63 -19.51 -15.21
N ASP A 99 -3.10 -20.60 -15.80
CA ASP A 99 -3.61 -21.95 -15.59
C ASP A 99 -3.51 -22.36 -14.10
N TYR A 100 -2.37 -22.08 -13.46
CA TYR A 100 -2.20 -22.34 -12.03
C TYR A 100 -3.05 -21.42 -11.15
N LEU A 101 -3.17 -20.15 -11.51
CA LEU A 101 -4.04 -19.20 -10.80
C LEU A 101 -5.52 -19.65 -10.86
N ALA A 102 -5.96 -20.24 -11.99
CA ALA A 102 -7.30 -20.80 -12.11
C ALA A 102 -7.54 -21.97 -11.13
N ARG A 103 -6.52 -22.82 -10.94
CA ARG A 103 -6.59 -23.91 -9.93
C ARG A 103 -6.70 -23.34 -8.51
N GLU A 104 -5.89 -22.30 -8.19
CA GLU A 104 -5.98 -21.63 -6.88
C GLU A 104 -7.37 -21.03 -6.66
N VAL A 105 -7.91 -20.30 -7.64
CA VAL A 105 -9.26 -19.72 -7.58
C VAL A 105 -10.30 -20.80 -7.34
N SER A 106 -10.20 -21.95 -8.02
CA SER A 106 -11.12 -23.07 -7.83
C SER A 106 -11.08 -23.63 -6.42
N LEU A 107 -9.88 -23.84 -5.86
CA LEU A 107 -9.69 -24.31 -4.48
C LEU A 107 -10.21 -23.28 -3.45
N GLN A 108 -9.99 -22.00 -3.67
CA GLN A 108 -10.51 -20.94 -2.82
C GLN A 108 -12.04 -20.93 -2.80
N VAL A 109 -12.66 -21.01 -3.98
CA VAL A 109 -14.12 -20.97 -4.14
C VAL A 109 -14.80 -22.24 -3.64
N GLU A 110 -14.14 -23.39 -3.73
CA GLU A 110 -14.64 -24.63 -3.14
C GLU A 110 -14.91 -24.48 -1.63
N LYS A 111 -14.01 -23.76 -0.92
CA LYS A 111 -14.10 -23.53 0.52
C LYS A 111 -14.97 -22.32 0.88
N LEU A 112 -14.83 -21.23 0.11
CA LEU A 112 -15.48 -19.96 0.38
C LEU A 112 -16.94 -19.91 -0.09
N GLY A 113 -17.30 -20.72 -1.09
CA GLY A 113 -18.55 -20.63 -1.84
C GLY A 113 -18.43 -19.70 -3.06
N ARG A 114 -19.18 -20.02 -4.13
CA ARG A 114 -19.24 -19.19 -5.35
C ARG A 114 -20.05 -17.92 -5.14
N GLY A 115 -19.72 -16.87 -5.91
CA GLY A 115 -20.49 -15.63 -5.96
C GLY A 115 -20.30 -14.72 -4.76
N ALA A 116 -19.27 -14.96 -3.93
CA ALA A 116 -18.94 -14.03 -2.85
C ALA A 116 -18.74 -12.59 -3.39
N VAL A 117 -19.37 -11.62 -2.72
CA VAL A 117 -19.40 -10.22 -3.18
C VAL A 117 -18.04 -9.56 -2.95
N VAL A 118 -17.48 -8.97 -4.01
CA VAL A 118 -16.20 -8.27 -4.04
C VAL A 118 -16.41 -6.80 -4.32
N ARG A 119 -16.00 -5.95 -3.40
CA ARG A 119 -16.03 -4.48 -3.54
C ARG A 119 -14.69 -3.87 -3.92
N GLN A 120 -13.62 -4.61 -3.78
CA GLN A 120 -12.29 -4.13 -4.14
C GLN A 120 -11.52 -5.23 -4.86
N LEU A 121 -10.98 -4.93 -6.02
CA LEU A 121 -10.04 -5.76 -6.77
C LEU A 121 -8.77 -4.96 -7.03
N HIS A 122 -7.62 -5.56 -6.74
CA HIS A 122 -6.32 -4.97 -7.05
C HIS A 122 -5.41 -5.98 -7.72
N LEU A 123 -4.92 -5.65 -8.91
CA LEU A 123 -3.86 -6.38 -9.59
C LEU A 123 -2.52 -5.68 -9.37
N GLY A 124 -1.57 -6.38 -8.78
CA GLY A 124 -0.24 -5.83 -8.48
C GLY A 124 0.87 -6.86 -8.59
N GLY A 125 2.04 -6.52 -8.05
CA GLY A 125 3.17 -7.45 -7.91
C GLY A 125 4.43 -7.07 -8.65
N GLY A 126 4.74 -7.73 -9.75
CA GLY A 126 5.77 -7.37 -10.71
C GLY A 126 5.25 -6.27 -11.62
N THR A 127 4.54 -6.70 -12.67
CA THR A 127 3.84 -5.82 -13.61
C THR A 127 2.63 -6.57 -14.17
N PRO A 128 1.40 -6.31 -13.72
CA PRO A 128 0.21 -7.01 -14.21
C PRO A 128 0.02 -6.90 -15.72
N THR A 129 0.41 -5.79 -16.32
CA THR A 129 0.38 -5.56 -17.78
C THR A 129 1.47 -6.32 -18.55
N PHE A 130 2.24 -7.19 -17.88
CA PHE A 130 3.01 -8.24 -18.53
C PHE A 130 2.10 -9.22 -19.26
N LEU A 131 0.91 -9.50 -18.76
CA LEU A 131 -0.12 -10.24 -19.47
C LEU A 131 -0.56 -9.42 -20.70
N ASP A 132 -0.75 -10.12 -21.83
CA ASP A 132 -1.37 -9.54 -23.01
C ASP A 132 -2.88 -9.30 -22.80
N ASP A 133 -3.55 -8.68 -23.76
CA ASP A 133 -4.98 -8.39 -23.66
C ASP A 133 -5.82 -9.66 -23.53
N ALA A 134 -5.44 -10.73 -24.21
CA ALA A 134 -6.10 -12.03 -24.10
C ALA A 134 -5.98 -12.60 -22.69
N GLY A 135 -4.78 -12.56 -22.10
CA GLY A 135 -4.53 -13.01 -20.74
C GLY A 135 -5.25 -12.17 -19.68
N LEU A 136 -5.33 -10.84 -19.87
CA LEU A 136 -6.10 -9.97 -18.97
C LEU A 136 -7.61 -10.25 -19.07
N ARG A 137 -8.14 -10.46 -20.28
CA ARG A 137 -9.55 -10.85 -20.50
C ARG A 137 -9.86 -12.21 -19.86
N GLU A 138 -8.98 -13.18 -20.01
CA GLU A 138 -9.09 -14.50 -19.39
C GLU A 138 -9.08 -14.42 -17.86
N LEU A 139 -8.14 -13.67 -17.27
CA LEU A 139 -8.08 -13.43 -15.83
C LEU A 139 -9.37 -12.80 -15.30
N MET A 140 -9.87 -11.76 -15.97
CA MET A 140 -11.10 -11.10 -15.52
C MET A 140 -12.34 -11.97 -15.70
N ALA A 141 -12.40 -12.79 -16.76
CA ALA A 141 -13.47 -13.78 -16.94
C ALA A 141 -13.45 -14.85 -15.84
N MET A 142 -12.27 -15.37 -15.50
CA MET A 142 -12.07 -16.30 -14.39
C MET A 142 -12.57 -15.72 -13.05
N LEU A 143 -12.15 -14.50 -12.72
CA LEU A 143 -12.55 -13.84 -11.47
C LEU A 143 -14.06 -13.57 -11.43
N ARG A 144 -14.68 -13.13 -12.52
CA ARG A 144 -16.13 -12.92 -12.61
C ARG A 144 -16.93 -14.22 -12.56
N GLY A 145 -16.38 -15.32 -13.05
CA GLY A 145 -16.98 -16.66 -12.92
C GLY A 145 -16.95 -17.22 -11.51
N ALA A 146 -16.01 -16.75 -10.68
CA ALA A 146 -15.80 -17.18 -9.30
C ALA A 146 -16.49 -16.28 -8.28
N PHE A 147 -16.46 -14.97 -8.49
CA PHE A 147 -16.89 -13.92 -7.56
C PHE A 147 -17.88 -12.96 -8.21
N THR A 148 -18.64 -12.24 -7.38
CA THR A 148 -19.51 -11.14 -7.84
C THR A 148 -18.81 -9.81 -7.62
N LEU A 149 -18.17 -9.26 -8.68
CA LEU A 149 -17.57 -7.92 -8.63
C LEU A 149 -18.69 -6.87 -8.67
N THR A 150 -18.74 -5.98 -7.67
CA THR A 150 -19.78 -4.94 -7.63
C THR A 150 -19.50 -3.83 -8.65
N PRO A 151 -20.53 -3.30 -9.33
CA PRO A 151 -20.33 -2.23 -10.31
C PRO A 151 -19.75 -0.93 -9.73
N ASP A 152 -20.02 -0.67 -8.45
CA ASP A 152 -19.53 0.47 -7.66
C ASP A 152 -18.23 0.16 -6.91
N GLY A 153 -17.60 -0.98 -7.19
CA GLY A 153 -16.36 -1.45 -6.57
C GLY A 153 -15.13 -0.66 -7.05
N GLU A 154 -14.07 -0.71 -6.25
CA GLU A 154 -12.74 -0.21 -6.63
C GLU A 154 -11.97 -1.30 -7.37
N HIS A 155 -11.80 -1.18 -8.67
CA HIS A 155 -11.04 -2.11 -9.49
C HIS A 155 -9.77 -1.44 -9.99
N SER A 156 -8.63 -1.78 -9.41
CA SER A 156 -7.36 -1.10 -9.64
C SER A 156 -6.27 -2.03 -10.21
N ILE A 157 -5.35 -1.45 -10.97
CA ILE A 157 -4.22 -2.16 -11.56
C ILE A 157 -2.96 -1.31 -11.52
N GLU A 158 -1.82 -1.94 -11.13
CA GLU A 158 -0.49 -1.36 -11.23
C GLU A 158 0.02 -1.42 -12.67
N ILE A 159 0.59 -0.32 -13.14
CA ILE A 159 1.05 -0.16 -14.51
C ILE A 159 2.51 0.29 -14.54
N ASP A 160 3.31 -0.41 -15.32
CA ASP A 160 4.59 0.12 -15.80
C ASP A 160 4.33 0.90 -17.09
N PRO A 161 4.52 2.24 -17.13
CA PRO A 161 4.25 3.06 -18.32
C PRO A 161 4.98 2.60 -19.58
N ARG A 162 6.10 1.87 -19.43
CA ARG A 162 6.92 1.36 -20.54
C ARG A 162 6.28 0.18 -21.29
N THR A 163 5.25 -0.45 -20.69
CA THR A 163 4.63 -1.69 -21.19
C THR A 163 3.20 -1.51 -21.67
N VAL A 164 2.72 -0.28 -21.70
CA VAL A 164 1.34 0.05 -22.10
C VAL A 164 1.31 1.17 -23.13
N ASP A 165 0.28 1.12 -23.94
CA ASP A 165 -0.10 2.12 -24.94
C ASP A 165 -1.59 2.50 -24.74
N ARG A 166 -2.12 3.31 -25.67
CA ARG A 166 -3.51 3.74 -25.66
C ARG A 166 -4.48 2.55 -25.75
N GLU A 167 -4.21 1.61 -26.62
CA GLU A 167 -5.04 0.42 -26.90
C GLU A 167 -5.16 -0.44 -25.65
N ARG A 168 -4.06 -0.60 -24.92
CA ARG A 168 -4.05 -1.30 -23.65
C ARG A 168 -4.90 -0.60 -22.58
N LEU A 169 -4.88 0.73 -22.50
CA LEU A 169 -5.75 1.46 -21.58
C LEU A 169 -7.24 1.33 -21.95
N VAL A 170 -7.57 1.27 -23.24
CA VAL A 170 -8.95 0.96 -23.70
C VAL A 170 -9.36 -0.43 -23.22
N THR A 171 -8.52 -1.44 -23.42
CA THR A 171 -8.79 -2.80 -22.91
C THR A 171 -9.01 -2.82 -21.40
N LEU A 172 -8.20 -2.09 -20.61
CA LEU A 172 -8.38 -2.02 -19.17
C LEU A 172 -9.72 -1.37 -18.77
N ALA A 173 -10.12 -0.31 -19.45
CA ALA A 173 -11.42 0.33 -19.23
C ALA A 173 -12.59 -0.62 -19.57
N GLU A 174 -12.52 -1.34 -20.72
CA GLU A 174 -13.51 -2.35 -21.11
C GLU A 174 -13.59 -3.51 -20.10
N LEU A 175 -12.48 -3.86 -19.47
CA LEU A 175 -12.42 -4.88 -18.41
C LEU A 175 -12.99 -4.39 -17.07
N GLY A 176 -13.38 -3.10 -16.97
CA GLY A 176 -14.00 -2.52 -15.80
C GLY A 176 -13.02 -2.09 -14.72
N PHE A 177 -11.74 -1.92 -15.06
CA PHE A 177 -10.82 -1.20 -14.19
C PHE A 177 -11.19 0.27 -14.17
N ASN A 178 -11.31 0.85 -12.97
CA ASN A 178 -11.65 2.25 -12.79
C ASN A 178 -10.56 3.06 -12.09
N ARG A 179 -9.47 2.40 -11.68
CA ARG A 179 -8.31 3.03 -11.04
C ARG A 179 -7.00 2.50 -11.62
N LEU A 180 -6.09 3.41 -11.92
CA LEU A 180 -4.75 3.09 -12.42
C LEU A 180 -3.67 3.57 -11.45
N SER A 181 -2.58 2.82 -11.30
CA SER A 181 -1.37 3.25 -10.59
C SER A 181 -0.16 3.19 -11.51
N PHE A 182 0.35 4.35 -11.93
CA PHE A 182 1.53 4.45 -12.79
C PHE A 182 2.81 4.54 -11.98
N GLY A 183 3.69 3.55 -12.13
CA GLY A 183 5.03 3.59 -11.56
C GLY A 183 5.94 4.55 -12.32
N VAL A 184 5.91 5.83 -11.99
CA VAL A 184 6.76 6.87 -12.62
C VAL A 184 8.14 6.90 -11.98
N GLN A 185 8.21 6.92 -10.66
CA GLN A 185 9.38 6.96 -9.79
C GLN A 185 10.18 8.25 -9.86
N ASP A 186 10.68 8.66 -11.02
CA ASP A 186 11.38 9.91 -11.29
C ASP A 186 11.33 10.24 -12.79
N PHE A 187 11.36 11.52 -13.14
CA PHE A 187 11.47 11.99 -14.53
C PHE A 187 12.90 12.39 -14.94
N ASP A 188 13.84 12.50 -14.01
CA ASP A 188 15.23 12.85 -14.32
C ASP A 188 15.92 11.70 -15.09
N PRO A 189 16.48 11.95 -16.31
CA PRO A 189 17.05 10.90 -17.14
C PRO A 189 18.28 10.21 -16.53
N ASP A 190 19.06 10.91 -15.71
CA ASP A 190 20.25 10.35 -15.08
C ASP A 190 19.90 9.45 -13.90
N VAL A 191 18.83 9.80 -13.16
CA VAL A 191 18.24 8.94 -12.15
C VAL A 191 17.64 7.69 -12.79
N GLN A 192 16.86 7.84 -13.87
CA GLN A 192 16.27 6.72 -14.60
C GLN A 192 17.33 5.73 -15.11
N LYS A 193 18.45 6.24 -15.67
CA LYS A 193 19.58 5.39 -16.08
C LYS A 193 20.21 4.67 -14.90
N ALA A 194 20.45 5.37 -13.79
CA ALA A 194 21.07 4.78 -12.60
C ALA A 194 20.25 3.64 -11.98
N VAL A 195 18.92 3.69 -12.11
CA VAL A 195 18.01 2.65 -11.60
C VAL A 195 17.51 1.68 -12.69
N HIS A 196 18.02 1.79 -13.93
CA HIS A 196 17.63 0.96 -15.08
C HIS A 196 16.12 1.01 -15.36
N ARG A 197 15.53 2.22 -15.32
CA ARG A 197 14.12 2.46 -15.63
C ARG A 197 13.94 3.71 -16.50
N ILE A 198 14.30 3.58 -17.78
CA ILE A 198 14.22 4.67 -18.76
C ILE A 198 12.78 4.73 -19.29
N GLN A 199 12.14 5.88 -19.09
CA GLN A 199 10.78 6.14 -19.57
C GLN A 199 10.66 7.63 -19.93
N PRO A 200 10.34 7.99 -21.18
CA PRO A 200 10.16 9.39 -21.59
C PRO A 200 8.99 10.03 -20.86
N ALA A 201 9.16 11.26 -20.35
CA ALA A 201 8.09 11.99 -19.67
C ALA A 201 6.85 12.15 -20.58
N GLY A 202 7.05 12.47 -21.88
CA GLY A 202 5.96 12.61 -22.86
C GLY A 202 5.04 11.38 -22.89
N GLN A 203 5.60 10.16 -22.87
CA GLN A 203 4.80 8.93 -22.83
C GLN A 203 3.87 8.87 -21.61
N VAL A 204 4.35 9.28 -20.43
CA VAL A 204 3.53 9.30 -19.22
C VAL A 204 2.42 10.35 -19.33
N PHE A 205 2.72 11.52 -19.91
CA PHE A 205 1.71 12.57 -20.15
C PHE A 205 0.62 12.09 -21.11
N ASP A 206 0.98 11.42 -22.21
CA ASP A 206 0.03 10.89 -23.19
C ASP A 206 -0.85 9.79 -22.57
N LEU A 207 -0.26 8.88 -21.80
CA LEU A 207 -1.02 7.85 -21.07
C LEU A 207 -1.98 8.44 -20.04
N MET A 208 -1.55 9.47 -19.32
CA MET A 208 -2.41 10.16 -18.36
C MET A 208 -3.57 10.88 -19.05
N ALA A 209 -3.33 11.57 -20.16
CA ALA A 209 -4.38 12.22 -20.95
C ALA A 209 -5.37 11.18 -21.49
N THR A 210 -4.87 10.05 -21.98
CA THR A 210 -5.68 8.92 -22.44
C THR A 210 -6.54 8.35 -21.31
N ALA A 211 -5.97 8.09 -20.14
CA ALA A 211 -6.69 7.57 -18.98
C ALA A 211 -7.86 8.50 -18.57
N ARG A 212 -7.63 9.80 -18.56
CA ARG A 212 -8.70 10.77 -18.30
C ARG A 212 -9.78 10.77 -19.37
N GLY A 213 -9.39 10.70 -20.65
CA GLY A 213 -10.33 10.63 -21.77
C GLY A 213 -11.19 9.36 -21.76
N LEU A 214 -10.68 8.26 -21.17
CA LEU A 214 -11.41 7.00 -21.01
C LEU A 214 -12.28 6.97 -19.74
N GLY A 215 -12.22 7.98 -18.87
CA GLY A 215 -13.09 8.11 -17.71
C GLY A 215 -12.68 7.27 -16.51
N PHE A 216 -11.38 6.96 -16.33
CA PHE A 216 -10.92 6.35 -15.09
C PHE A 216 -11.17 7.30 -13.91
N ASP A 217 -11.75 6.77 -12.82
CA ASP A 217 -12.18 7.53 -11.65
C ASP A 217 -11.00 8.14 -10.87
N SER A 218 -9.85 7.47 -10.88
CA SER A 218 -8.65 7.93 -10.15
C SER A 218 -7.38 7.35 -10.77
N VAL A 219 -6.40 8.21 -10.98
CA VAL A 219 -5.07 7.83 -11.47
C VAL A 219 -4.03 8.21 -10.42
N ASN A 220 -3.31 7.21 -9.92
CA ASN A 220 -2.20 7.37 -9.00
C ASN A 220 -0.86 7.42 -9.75
N VAL A 221 0.09 8.17 -9.21
CA VAL A 221 1.49 8.18 -9.63
C VAL A 221 2.37 7.80 -8.44
N ASP A 222 3.19 6.77 -8.62
CA ASP A 222 4.21 6.38 -7.65
C ASP A 222 5.51 7.13 -7.93
N LEU A 223 6.08 7.75 -6.90
CA LEU A 223 7.36 8.43 -6.90
C LEU A 223 8.27 7.84 -5.83
N ILE A 224 9.57 7.91 -6.07
CA ILE A 224 10.59 7.48 -5.09
C ILE A 224 11.62 8.58 -4.92
N TYR A 225 11.76 9.09 -3.70
CA TYR A 225 12.86 9.97 -3.35
C TYR A 225 14.00 9.22 -2.67
N GLY A 226 15.21 9.74 -2.76
CA GLY A 226 16.41 9.09 -2.23
C GLY A 226 17.03 8.06 -3.16
N LEU A 227 16.67 8.03 -4.44
CA LEU A 227 17.30 7.21 -5.48
C LEU A 227 18.73 7.70 -5.80
N PRO A 228 19.59 6.85 -6.39
CA PRO A 228 20.93 7.26 -6.80
C PRO A 228 20.89 8.44 -7.77
N ARG A 229 21.82 9.37 -7.62
CA ARG A 229 21.95 10.62 -8.39
C ARG A 229 20.84 11.65 -8.18
N GLN A 230 19.86 11.40 -7.33
CA GLN A 230 18.91 12.44 -6.96
C GLN A 230 19.55 13.53 -6.10
N SER A 231 19.09 14.75 -6.31
CA SER A 231 19.32 15.92 -5.44
C SER A 231 17.99 16.62 -5.18
N ALA A 232 17.91 17.49 -4.19
CA ALA A 232 16.70 18.28 -3.94
C ALA A 232 16.27 19.06 -5.21
N ALA A 233 17.24 19.66 -5.93
CA ALA A 233 16.97 20.40 -7.15
C ALA A 233 16.50 19.53 -8.32
N SER A 234 17.05 18.31 -8.52
CA SER A 234 16.57 17.40 -9.57
C SER A 234 15.18 16.88 -9.25
N PHE A 235 14.92 16.57 -7.98
CA PHE A 235 13.62 16.08 -7.55
C PHE A 235 12.53 17.16 -7.60
N ASP A 236 12.86 18.43 -7.34
CA ASP A 236 11.92 19.54 -7.57
C ASP A 236 11.48 19.64 -9.03
N ARG A 237 12.37 19.37 -10.00
CA ARG A 237 11.97 19.34 -11.43
C ARG A 237 10.99 18.18 -11.70
N THR A 238 11.22 17.03 -11.10
CA THR A 238 10.27 15.90 -11.17
C THR A 238 8.92 16.26 -10.55
N LEU A 239 8.91 16.89 -9.37
CA LEU A 239 7.67 17.33 -8.70
C LEU A 239 6.92 18.38 -9.55
N ALA A 240 7.62 19.32 -10.17
CA ALA A 240 6.98 20.30 -11.07
C ALA A 240 6.27 19.60 -12.24
N GLN A 241 6.90 18.60 -12.86
CA GLN A 241 6.26 17.80 -13.93
C GLN A 241 5.06 16.99 -13.40
N VAL A 242 5.16 16.40 -12.20
CA VAL A 242 4.05 15.68 -11.58
C VAL A 242 2.90 16.62 -11.24
N CYS A 243 3.18 17.82 -10.73
CA CYS A 243 2.14 18.83 -10.48
C CYS A 243 1.45 19.27 -11.79
N ALA A 244 2.20 19.41 -12.89
CA ALA A 244 1.65 19.72 -14.22
C ALA A 244 0.79 18.53 -14.76
N LEU A 245 1.25 17.30 -14.55
CA LEU A 245 0.53 16.07 -14.87
C LEU A 245 -0.79 15.96 -14.08
N ARG A 246 -0.81 16.49 -12.86
CA ARG A 246 -1.95 16.57 -11.94
C ARG A 246 -2.66 15.23 -11.70
N PRO A 247 -1.97 14.16 -11.29
CA PRO A 247 -2.65 12.90 -10.94
C PRO A 247 -3.63 13.10 -9.78
N ASP A 248 -4.62 12.21 -9.65
CA ASP A 248 -5.59 12.26 -8.55
C ASP A 248 -4.94 11.90 -7.21
N ARG A 249 -3.95 10.99 -7.27
CA ARG A 249 -3.16 10.52 -6.12
C ARG A 249 -1.68 10.49 -6.42
N ILE A 250 -0.89 10.64 -5.38
CA ILE A 250 0.57 10.50 -5.44
C ILE A 250 0.99 9.65 -4.25
N ALA A 251 1.76 8.58 -4.52
CA ALA A 251 2.47 7.81 -3.50
C ALA A 251 3.96 8.15 -3.58
N LEU A 252 4.48 8.80 -2.54
CA LEU A 252 5.85 9.30 -2.49
C LEU A 252 6.69 8.47 -1.53
N TYR A 253 7.39 7.45 -2.04
CA TYR A 253 8.14 6.50 -1.21
C TYR A 253 9.59 6.93 -0.97
N ALA A 254 10.08 6.72 0.27
CA ALA A 254 11.51 6.78 0.55
C ALA A 254 12.22 5.53 0.00
N TYR A 255 13.31 5.71 -0.74
CA TYR A 255 14.15 4.60 -1.15
C TYR A 255 14.89 3.99 0.06
N ALA A 256 14.64 2.69 0.30
CA ALA A 256 15.36 1.90 1.28
C ALA A 256 16.40 1.01 0.57
N HIS A 257 17.69 1.29 0.80
CA HIS A 257 18.77 0.48 0.23
C HIS A 257 19.08 -0.71 1.14
N LEU A 258 18.67 -1.91 0.70
CA LEU A 258 18.78 -3.18 1.44
C LEU A 258 19.35 -4.29 0.50
N PRO A 259 20.59 -4.15 -0.01
CA PRO A 259 21.15 -5.05 -1.00
C PRO A 259 21.35 -6.49 -0.49
N GLU A 260 21.41 -6.68 0.85
CA GLU A 260 21.46 -8.00 1.47
C GLU A 260 20.14 -8.79 1.25
N ARG A 261 19.00 -8.08 1.23
CA ARG A 261 17.70 -8.68 1.02
C ARG A 261 17.30 -8.74 -0.45
N PHE A 262 17.65 -7.69 -1.22
CA PHE A 262 17.18 -7.50 -2.59
C PHE A 262 18.35 -7.48 -3.58
N LYS A 263 18.59 -8.61 -4.23
CA LYS A 263 19.73 -8.79 -5.16
C LYS A 263 19.81 -7.72 -6.25
N ALA A 264 18.68 -7.19 -6.72
CA ALA A 264 18.64 -6.12 -7.71
C ALA A 264 19.38 -4.86 -7.24
N GLN A 265 19.24 -4.51 -5.96
CA GLN A 265 19.84 -3.31 -5.37
C GLN A 265 21.38 -3.36 -5.27
N ARG A 266 22.01 -4.52 -5.40
CA ARG A 266 23.48 -4.67 -5.48
C ARG A 266 24.09 -4.02 -6.71
N ARG A 267 23.26 -3.67 -7.72
CA ARG A 267 23.66 -2.96 -8.93
C ARG A 267 23.68 -1.44 -8.79
N ILE A 268 23.20 -0.91 -7.67
CA ILE A 268 23.20 0.53 -7.39
C ILE A 268 24.56 0.92 -6.84
N ASP A 269 25.14 1.95 -7.45
CA ASP A 269 26.32 2.62 -6.91
C ASP A 269 25.96 3.39 -5.64
N THR A 270 26.44 2.91 -4.50
CA THR A 270 26.15 3.47 -3.19
C THR A 270 26.72 4.86 -2.99
N GLN A 271 27.80 5.23 -3.71
CA GLN A 271 28.39 6.57 -3.63
C GLN A 271 27.50 7.63 -4.29
N SER A 272 26.61 7.21 -5.18
CA SER A 272 25.65 8.10 -5.84
C SER A 272 24.33 8.28 -5.07
N LEU A 273 24.17 7.62 -3.92
CA LEU A 273 22.99 7.77 -3.08
C LEU A 273 23.04 9.08 -2.29
N PRO A 274 21.94 9.84 -2.21
CA PRO A 274 21.86 11.01 -1.34
C PRO A 274 21.95 10.58 0.14
N ASP A 275 22.60 11.41 0.92
CA ASP A 275 22.71 11.23 2.36
C ASP A 275 21.38 11.46 3.09
N ALA A 276 21.34 11.22 4.40
CA ALA A 276 20.14 11.38 5.21
C ALA A 276 19.63 12.84 5.23
N ALA A 277 20.54 13.82 5.20
CA ALA A 277 20.17 15.24 5.21
C ALA A 277 19.48 15.63 3.89
N ALA A 278 20.03 15.19 2.77
CA ALA A 278 19.45 15.42 1.44
C ALA A 278 18.07 14.73 1.29
N LYS A 279 17.89 13.51 1.85
CA LYS A 279 16.59 12.84 1.85
C LYS A 279 15.53 13.60 2.65
N VAL A 280 15.88 14.09 3.84
CA VAL A 280 15.00 14.92 4.66
C VAL A 280 14.64 16.22 3.93
N GLU A 281 15.60 16.85 3.26
CA GLU A 281 15.34 18.05 2.45
C GLU A 281 14.38 17.74 1.29
N MET A 282 14.62 16.68 0.52
CA MET A 282 13.72 16.26 -0.57
C MET A 282 12.30 16.04 -0.05
N LEU A 283 12.12 15.32 1.06
CA LEU A 283 10.81 15.07 1.64
C LEU A 283 10.12 16.38 2.07
N SER A 284 10.82 17.25 2.78
CA SER A 284 10.29 18.54 3.24
C SER A 284 9.83 19.41 2.07
N ARG A 285 10.65 19.51 1.02
CA ARG A 285 10.32 20.26 -0.21
C ARG A 285 9.17 19.64 -0.96
N SER A 286 9.11 18.29 -1.02
CA SER A 286 8.00 17.57 -1.66
C SER A 286 6.67 17.83 -0.96
N ILE A 287 6.63 17.77 0.37
CA ILE A 287 5.43 18.09 1.16
C ILE A 287 4.98 19.53 0.86
N ALA A 288 5.90 20.49 0.90
CA ALA A 288 5.60 21.89 0.62
C ALA A 288 5.06 22.08 -0.80
N ALA A 289 5.73 21.52 -1.81
CA ALA A 289 5.34 21.64 -3.22
C ALA A 289 3.97 21.02 -3.50
N LEU A 290 3.73 19.79 -3.03
CA LEU A 290 2.46 19.08 -3.24
C LEU A 290 1.30 19.76 -2.49
N THR A 291 1.53 20.24 -1.28
CA THR A 291 0.52 20.99 -0.52
C THR A 291 0.19 22.33 -1.23
N ALA A 292 1.20 23.04 -1.71
CA ALA A 292 1.02 24.28 -2.49
C ALA A 292 0.26 24.02 -3.81
N ALA A 293 0.45 22.84 -4.42
CA ALA A 293 -0.28 22.40 -5.61
C ALA A 293 -1.74 21.94 -5.30
N GLY A 294 -2.17 22.02 -4.04
CA GLY A 294 -3.53 21.73 -3.60
C GLY A 294 -3.80 20.27 -3.23
N TYR A 295 -2.76 19.45 -3.09
CA TYR A 295 -2.94 18.08 -2.60
C TYR A 295 -3.11 18.06 -1.08
N VAL A 296 -3.96 17.14 -0.61
CA VAL A 296 -4.14 16.80 0.81
C VAL A 296 -3.21 15.65 1.17
N TYR A 297 -2.42 15.81 2.23
CA TYR A 297 -1.64 14.71 2.78
C TYR A 297 -2.58 13.68 3.45
N ILE A 298 -2.61 12.47 2.93
CA ILE A 298 -3.46 11.38 3.44
C ILE A 298 -2.82 10.72 4.66
N GLY A 299 -1.53 10.47 4.59
CA GLY A 299 -0.71 9.77 5.58
C GLY A 299 0.24 8.80 4.88
N MET A 300 1.27 8.33 5.58
CA MET A 300 2.19 7.31 5.05
C MET A 300 2.62 7.58 3.61
N ASP A 301 3.12 8.76 3.36
CA ASP A 301 3.68 9.15 2.05
C ASP A 301 2.65 9.32 0.91
N HIS A 302 1.35 9.32 1.23
CA HIS A 302 0.29 9.46 0.23
C HIS A 302 -0.33 10.85 0.23
N PHE A 303 -0.57 11.36 -0.97
CA PHE A 303 -1.27 12.61 -1.23
C PHE A 303 -2.42 12.36 -2.20
N ALA A 304 -3.48 13.14 -2.08
CA ALA A 304 -4.62 13.07 -3.00
C ALA A 304 -5.24 14.46 -3.23
N LEU A 305 -5.84 14.68 -4.39
CA LEU A 305 -6.65 15.86 -4.63
C LEU A 305 -7.83 15.91 -3.66
N PRO A 306 -8.31 17.09 -3.25
CA PRO A 306 -9.40 17.22 -2.27
C PRO A 306 -10.70 16.51 -2.65
N GLY A 307 -10.97 16.35 -3.96
CA GLY A 307 -12.13 15.63 -4.50
C GLY A 307 -11.95 14.12 -4.60
N ASP A 308 -10.74 13.61 -4.51
CA ASP A 308 -10.49 12.16 -4.57
C ASP A 308 -11.12 11.43 -3.38
N ALA A 309 -11.59 10.22 -3.64
CA ALA A 309 -12.29 9.40 -2.66
C ALA A 309 -11.47 9.14 -1.38
N LEU A 310 -10.12 9.05 -1.45
CA LEU A 310 -9.27 8.92 -0.25
C LEU A 310 -9.30 10.19 0.62
N ALA A 311 -9.22 11.37 0.01
CA ALA A 311 -9.28 12.63 0.76
C ALA A 311 -10.66 12.83 1.38
N VAL A 312 -11.73 12.45 0.65
CA VAL A 312 -13.11 12.45 1.18
C VAL A 312 -13.24 11.47 2.34
N ALA A 313 -12.77 10.22 2.18
CA ALA A 313 -12.82 9.20 3.24
C ALA A 313 -12.03 9.63 4.48
N LYS A 314 -10.86 10.27 4.32
CA LYS A 314 -10.09 10.81 5.44
C LYS A 314 -10.90 11.86 6.21
N ARG A 315 -11.49 12.84 5.54
CA ARG A 315 -12.32 13.89 6.19
C ARG A 315 -13.53 13.31 6.93
N GLN A 316 -14.05 12.17 6.45
CA GLN A 316 -15.22 11.50 7.02
C GLN A 316 -14.87 10.44 8.07
N GLY A 317 -13.59 10.25 8.41
CA GLY A 317 -13.15 9.21 9.33
C GLY A 317 -13.42 7.77 8.83
N ARG A 318 -13.50 7.58 7.51
CA ARG A 318 -13.81 6.30 6.85
C ARG A 318 -12.62 5.70 6.09
N LEU A 319 -11.42 6.20 6.34
CA LEU A 319 -10.21 5.68 5.72
C LEU A 319 -9.86 4.32 6.33
N HIS A 320 -9.48 3.37 5.50
CA HIS A 320 -9.00 2.04 5.91
C HIS A 320 -7.58 1.79 5.34
N ARG A 321 -6.90 0.77 5.88
CA ARG A 321 -5.57 0.39 5.42
C ARG A 321 -5.40 -1.12 5.46
N ASN A 322 -4.83 -1.68 4.38
CA ASN A 322 -4.49 -3.08 4.27
C ASN A 322 -3.14 -3.26 3.53
N PHE A 323 -2.80 -4.46 3.05
CA PHE A 323 -1.57 -4.73 2.31
C PHE A 323 -1.44 -3.96 0.99
N GLN A 324 -2.55 -3.50 0.42
CA GLN A 324 -2.59 -2.70 -0.82
C GLN A 324 -2.36 -1.20 -0.56
N GLY A 325 -2.36 -0.76 0.70
CA GLY A 325 -2.24 0.64 1.10
C GLY A 325 -3.53 1.21 1.69
N TYR A 326 -3.75 2.52 1.54
CA TYR A 326 -5.00 3.16 1.95
C TYR A 326 -6.15 2.82 1.00
N SER A 327 -7.32 2.60 1.58
CA SER A 327 -8.56 2.23 0.88
C SER A 327 -9.74 3.02 1.43
N THR A 328 -10.74 3.26 0.59
CA THR A 328 -12.04 3.84 0.97
C THR A 328 -13.06 2.77 1.33
N GLN A 329 -12.75 1.51 1.05
CA GLN A 329 -13.62 0.39 1.35
C GLN A 329 -13.54 0.03 2.84
N PRO A 330 -14.64 -0.41 3.46
CA PRO A 330 -14.63 -0.87 4.84
C PRO A 330 -13.60 -1.99 5.02
N ASP A 331 -13.27 -2.32 6.28
CA ASP A 331 -12.32 -3.39 6.63
C ASP A 331 -12.83 -4.76 6.13
N CYS A 332 -12.71 -4.97 4.81
CA CYS A 332 -13.08 -6.20 4.13
C CYS A 332 -12.12 -7.34 4.47
N ASP A 333 -12.60 -8.57 4.43
CA ASP A 333 -11.70 -9.71 4.32
C ASP A 333 -10.95 -9.66 3.00
N LEU A 334 -9.65 -9.89 3.03
CA LEU A 334 -8.77 -9.85 1.85
C LEU A 334 -8.39 -11.26 1.43
N VAL A 335 -8.96 -11.74 0.34
CA VAL A 335 -8.50 -12.94 -0.36
C VAL A 335 -7.37 -12.55 -1.30
N ALA A 336 -6.21 -13.17 -1.12
CA ALA A 336 -5.02 -12.90 -1.92
C ALA A 336 -4.67 -14.13 -2.77
N LEU A 337 -4.48 -13.92 -4.06
CA LEU A 337 -4.26 -14.93 -5.08
C LEU A 337 -2.88 -14.74 -5.70
N GLY A 338 -2.22 -15.85 -6.01
CA GLY A 338 -0.93 -15.87 -6.69
C GLY A 338 0.26 -16.01 -5.75
N VAL A 339 1.42 -16.22 -6.35
CA VAL A 339 2.69 -16.43 -5.64
C VAL A 339 2.99 -15.28 -4.68
N SER A 340 3.42 -15.61 -3.45
CA SER A 340 3.75 -14.68 -2.35
C SER A 340 2.61 -13.81 -1.82
N ALA A 341 1.42 -13.89 -2.37
CA ALA A 341 0.29 -13.05 -1.98
C ALA A 341 -0.06 -13.20 -0.50
N ILE A 342 -0.44 -12.09 0.15
CA ILE A 342 -0.79 -12.05 1.58
C ILE A 342 -2.25 -11.67 1.72
N GLY A 343 -3.01 -12.55 2.36
CA GLY A 343 -4.43 -12.38 2.65
C GLY A 343 -4.73 -12.13 4.12
N ARG A 344 -5.99 -11.74 4.41
CA ARG A 344 -6.52 -11.59 5.75
C ARG A 344 -8.00 -11.98 5.79
N ILE A 345 -8.34 -12.99 6.53
CA ILE A 345 -9.72 -13.41 6.77
C ILE A 345 -9.99 -13.37 8.28
N GLY A 346 -10.92 -12.53 8.69
CA GLY A 346 -11.24 -12.34 10.11
C GLY A 346 -10.01 -11.96 10.93
N ALA A 347 -9.70 -12.76 11.95
CA ALA A 347 -8.55 -12.59 12.84
C ALA A 347 -7.34 -13.45 12.41
N THR A 348 -7.15 -13.68 11.11
CA THR A 348 -6.01 -14.44 10.59
C THR A 348 -5.35 -13.74 9.42
N TYR A 349 -4.04 -13.98 9.26
CA TYR A 349 -3.27 -13.65 8.07
C TYR A 349 -2.75 -14.94 7.42
N SER A 350 -2.66 -14.94 6.10
CA SER A 350 -2.11 -16.04 5.30
C SER A 350 -1.12 -15.52 4.28
N GLN A 351 -0.12 -16.29 3.93
CA GLN A 351 0.80 -16.00 2.85
C GLN A 351 1.06 -17.23 2.00
N ASN A 352 0.92 -17.06 0.68
CA ASN A 352 1.25 -18.07 -0.32
C ASN A 352 2.76 -18.30 -0.44
N ALA A 353 3.13 -19.45 -1.01
CA ALA A 353 4.50 -19.80 -1.40
C ALA A 353 5.18 -18.67 -2.16
N LYS A 354 6.47 -18.45 -1.94
CA LYS A 354 7.22 -17.30 -2.46
C LYS A 354 7.93 -17.57 -3.79
N THR A 355 8.04 -18.83 -4.18
CA THR A 355 8.62 -19.23 -5.47
C THR A 355 7.54 -19.84 -6.35
N LEU A 356 7.68 -19.75 -7.69
CA LEU A 356 6.74 -20.38 -8.60
C LEU A 356 6.78 -21.90 -8.48
N GLU A 357 7.96 -22.47 -8.28
CA GLU A 357 8.15 -23.91 -8.11
C GLU A 357 7.29 -24.44 -6.96
N GLU A 358 7.47 -23.92 -5.75
CA GLU A 358 6.68 -24.31 -4.58
C GLU A 358 5.17 -24.03 -4.76
N TYR A 359 4.84 -22.89 -5.39
CA TYR A 359 3.46 -22.50 -5.65
C TYR A 359 2.78 -23.49 -6.61
N TYR A 360 3.45 -23.88 -7.70
CA TYR A 360 2.94 -24.85 -8.67
C TYR A 360 2.85 -26.25 -8.07
N ASP A 361 3.88 -26.71 -7.38
CA ASP A 361 3.91 -28.03 -6.73
C ASP A 361 2.74 -28.23 -5.75
N LEU A 362 2.39 -27.22 -4.97
CA LEU A 362 1.24 -27.30 -4.06
C LEU A 362 -0.09 -27.38 -4.82
N LEU A 363 -0.25 -26.61 -5.89
CA LEU A 363 -1.46 -26.61 -6.72
C LEU A 363 -1.60 -27.91 -7.54
N ASP A 364 -0.49 -28.51 -8.00
CA ASP A 364 -0.49 -29.82 -8.65
C ASP A 364 -0.93 -30.94 -7.71
N GLN A 365 -0.67 -30.78 -6.40
CA GLN A 365 -1.18 -31.67 -5.36
C GLN A 365 -2.64 -31.39 -4.95
N GLY A 366 -3.32 -30.42 -5.58
CA GLY A 366 -4.69 -30.03 -5.22
C GLY A 366 -4.76 -29.31 -3.85
N ARG A 367 -3.69 -28.68 -3.41
CA ARG A 367 -3.59 -27.97 -2.13
C ARG A 367 -3.58 -26.46 -2.33
N LEU A 368 -4.21 -25.73 -1.38
CA LEU A 368 -4.05 -24.27 -1.32
C LEU A 368 -2.58 -23.91 -1.11
N PRO A 369 -2.02 -22.90 -1.83
CA PRO A 369 -0.60 -22.62 -1.83
C PRO A 369 -0.12 -21.81 -0.60
N VAL A 370 -0.89 -21.81 0.49
CA VAL A 370 -0.57 -21.12 1.74
C VAL A 370 0.48 -21.92 2.52
N VAL A 371 1.61 -21.27 2.79
CA VAL A 371 2.75 -21.90 3.48
C VAL A 371 3.01 -21.34 4.87
N ARG A 372 2.47 -20.17 5.18
CA ARG A 372 2.59 -19.57 6.52
C ARG A 372 1.51 -18.52 6.75
N GLY A 373 1.30 -18.18 8.01
CA GLY A 373 0.33 -17.18 8.40
C GLY A 373 0.37 -16.91 9.90
N LEU A 374 -0.69 -16.32 10.41
CA LEU A 374 -0.82 -16.02 11.83
C LEU A 374 -2.30 -15.96 12.24
N ALA A 375 -2.66 -16.70 13.27
CA ALA A 375 -3.91 -16.49 14.01
C ALA A 375 -3.65 -15.43 15.10
N LEU A 376 -4.46 -14.37 15.11
CA LEU A 376 -4.31 -13.24 16.02
C LEU A 376 -4.82 -13.61 17.42
N THR A 377 -4.05 -13.26 18.43
CA THR A 377 -4.50 -13.29 19.83
C THR A 377 -5.50 -12.15 20.09
N ARG A 378 -6.23 -12.21 21.21
CA ARG A 378 -7.14 -11.11 21.62
C ARG A 378 -6.38 -9.79 21.78
N ASP A 379 -5.16 -9.81 22.32
CA ASP A 379 -4.32 -8.62 22.44
C ASP A 379 -3.84 -8.11 21.07
N ASP A 380 -3.54 -8.99 20.12
CA ASP A 380 -3.21 -8.58 18.75
C ASP A 380 -4.37 -7.87 18.08
N VAL A 381 -5.59 -8.39 18.22
CA VAL A 381 -6.80 -7.76 17.66
C VAL A 381 -7.04 -6.40 18.31
N LEU A 382 -6.92 -6.28 19.64
CA LEU A 382 -7.02 -5.03 20.37
C LEU A 382 -6.00 -3.99 19.89
N ARG A 383 -4.72 -4.36 19.88
CA ARG A 383 -3.64 -3.44 19.44
C ARG A 383 -3.77 -3.09 17.96
N ARG A 384 -4.18 -4.04 17.11
CA ARG A 384 -4.51 -3.76 15.71
C ARG A 384 -5.61 -2.71 15.59
N THR A 385 -6.67 -2.80 16.39
CA THR A 385 -7.75 -1.79 16.39
C THR A 385 -7.21 -0.40 16.69
N VAL A 386 -6.38 -0.26 17.71
CA VAL A 386 -5.77 1.02 18.10
C VAL A 386 -4.80 1.53 17.02
N ILE A 387 -3.87 0.70 16.56
CA ILE A 387 -2.88 1.05 15.53
C ILE A 387 -3.59 1.49 14.23
N MET A 388 -4.61 0.76 13.78
CA MET A 388 -5.34 1.12 12.56
C MET A 388 -6.19 2.38 12.73
N ALA A 389 -6.76 2.64 13.92
CA ALA A 389 -7.45 3.88 14.22
C ALA A 389 -6.47 5.08 14.13
N ILE A 390 -5.27 4.97 14.70
CA ILE A 390 -4.22 5.99 14.58
C ILE A 390 -3.84 6.19 13.11
N MET A 391 -3.51 5.11 12.40
CA MET A 391 -3.01 5.15 11.03
C MET A 391 -4.03 5.67 10.01
N CYS A 392 -5.33 5.47 10.25
CA CYS A 392 -6.39 5.75 9.30
C CYS A 392 -7.25 6.95 9.68
N GLN A 393 -7.62 7.08 10.96
CA GLN A 393 -8.49 8.15 11.44
C GLN A 393 -7.73 9.23 12.22
N GLY A 394 -6.52 8.95 12.71
CA GLY A 394 -5.76 9.85 13.58
C GLY A 394 -6.40 10.08 14.94
N ARG A 395 -7.36 9.24 15.32
CA ARG A 395 -8.09 9.36 16.58
C ARG A 395 -8.38 7.98 17.18
N VAL A 396 -8.23 7.88 18.49
CA VAL A 396 -8.63 6.72 19.29
C VAL A 396 -9.53 7.21 20.42
N ASP A 397 -10.76 6.78 20.42
CA ASP A 397 -11.70 6.99 21.52
C ASP A 397 -11.56 5.82 22.50
N PHE A 398 -11.20 6.11 23.75
CA PHE A 398 -10.85 5.10 24.74
C PHE A 398 -12.07 4.31 25.23
N GLU A 399 -13.22 4.97 25.36
CA GLU A 399 -14.46 4.33 25.76
C GLU A 399 -14.96 3.37 24.66
N THR A 400 -14.94 3.82 23.41
CA THR A 400 -15.34 2.99 22.25
C THR A 400 -14.48 1.73 22.14
N VAL A 401 -13.15 1.88 22.25
CA VAL A 401 -12.23 0.71 22.22
C VAL A 401 -12.44 -0.16 23.46
N GLY A 402 -12.59 0.43 24.63
CA GLY A 402 -12.86 -0.27 25.90
C GLY A 402 -14.10 -1.12 25.82
N ALA A 403 -15.22 -0.56 25.34
CA ALA A 403 -16.47 -1.28 25.17
C ALA A 403 -16.39 -2.41 24.13
N ALA A 404 -15.74 -2.14 22.98
CA ALA A 404 -15.60 -3.13 21.91
C ALA A 404 -14.75 -4.35 22.31
N HIS A 405 -13.77 -4.15 23.18
CA HIS A 405 -12.83 -5.21 23.60
C HIS A 405 -13.02 -5.67 25.05
N LEU A 406 -13.99 -5.12 25.77
CA LEU A 406 -14.31 -5.45 27.19
C LEU A 406 -13.10 -5.23 28.10
N ILE A 407 -12.47 -4.04 28.00
CA ILE A 407 -11.31 -3.63 28.78
C ILE A 407 -11.48 -2.23 29.37
N ASP A 408 -10.74 -1.93 30.45
CA ASP A 408 -10.41 -0.54 30.82
C ASP A 408 -9.19 -0.12 29.99
N PHE A 409 -9.39 0.85 29.10
CA PHE A 409 -8.33 1.31 28.18
C PHE A 409 -7.15 1.92 28.95
N ALA A 410 -7.42 2.77 29.94
CA ALA A 410 -6.38 3.48 30.67
C ALA A 410 -5.52 2.51 31.49
N GLN A 411 -6.15 1.51 32.10
CA GLN A 411 -5.44 0.47 32.84
C GLN A 411 -4.63 -0.46 31.88
N CYS A 412 -5.26 -0.87 30.77
CA CYS A 412 -4.63 -1.79 29.81
C CYS A 412 -3.40 -1.18 29.12
N PHE A 413 -3.48 0.12 28.78
CA PHE A 413 -2.46 0.85 28.02
C PHE A 413 -1.75 1.94 28.84
N ALA A 414 -1.62 1.75 30.16
CA ALA A 414 -1.00 2.74 31.05
C ALA A 414 0.42 3.14 30.62
N ALA A 415 1.24 2.17 30.21
CA ALA A 415 2.62 2.40 29.75
C ALA A 415 2.66 3.15 28.41
N GLU A 416 1.74 2.81 27.48
CA GLU A 416 1.62 3.45 26.19
C GLU A 416 1.12 4.90 26.34
N ILE A 417 0.16 5.15 27.22
CA ILE A 417 -0.34 6.50 27.55
C ILE A 417 0.80 7.37 28.10
N GLU A 418 1.64 6.83 28.99
CA GLU A 418 2.81 7.56 29.49
C GLU A 418 3.80 7.90 28.35
N ALA A 419 4.07 6.95 27.45
CA ALA A 419 4.92 7.19 26.29
C ALA A 419 4.33 8.25 25.34
N LEU A 420 3.01 8.31 25.19
CA LEU A 420 2.31 9.32 24.39
C LEU A 420 2.44 10.73 24.95
N ARG A 421 2.60 10.90 26.27
CA ARG A 421 2.81 12.23 26.89
C ARG A 421 4.05 12.93 26.34
N ALA A 422 5.11 12.17 26.06
CA ALA A 422 6.33 12.71 25.44
C ALA A 422 6.07 13.21 23.99
N LEU A 423 5.19 12.55 23.25
CA LEU A 423 4.78 12.98 21.92
C LEU A 423 3.81 14.15 21.96
N ALA A 424 2.95 14.21 22.98
CA ALA A 424 2.06 15.36 23.23
C ALA A 424 2.85 16.63 23.58
N ALA A 425 3.89 16.51 24.40
CA ALA A 425 4.80 17.62 24.70
C ALA A 425 5.53 18.16 23.44
N GLN A 426 5.62 17.37 22.38
CA GLN A 426 6.17 17.77 21.09
C GLN A 426 5.12 18.26 20.09
N GLY A 427 3.85 18.33 20.49
CA GLY A 427 2.75 18.79 19.66
C GLY A 427 2.34 17.80 18.57
N LEU A 428 2.72 16.51 18.65
CA LEU A 428 2.36 15.50 17.64
C LEU A 428 1.00 14.88 17.90
N VAL A 429 0.56 14.84 19.15
CA VAL A 429 -0.75 14.33 19.56
C VAL A 429 -1.38 15.24 20.61
N LEU A 430 -2.70 15.26 20.65
CA LEU A 430 -3.50 15.75 21.76
C LEU A 430 -3.96 14.54 22.57
N LEU A 431 -3.66 14.53 23.86
CA LEU A 431 -3.98 13.43 24.75
C LEU A 431 -4.89 13.94 25.88
N SER A 432 -6.03 13.30 26.06
CA SER A 432 -6.95 13.53 27.15
C SER A 432 -7.26 12.23 27.89
N ASP A 433 -8.07 12.27 28.94
CA ASP A 433 -8.52 11.08 29.66
C ASP A 433 -9.49 10.21 28.83
N ARG A 434 -10.00 10.73 27.70
CA ARG A 434 -11.01 10.05 26.88
C ARG A 434 -10.54 9.67 25.50
N HIS A 435 -9.53 10.35 24.95
CA HIS A 435 -9.09 10.11 23.59
C HIS A 435 -7.66 10.56 23.32
N LEU A 436 -7.07 9.94 22.33
CA LEU A 436 -5.87 10.36 21.62
C LEU A 436 -6.29 10.95 20.26
N GLU A 437 -5.73 12.11 19.88
CA GLU A 437 -5.91 12.70 18.56
C GLU A 437 -4.56 13.11 17.96
N VAL A 438 -4.33 12.74 16.71
CA VAL A 438 -3.11 13.06 15.96
C VAL A 438 -3.25 14.48 15.40
N THR A 439 -2.32 15.38 15.74
CA THR A 439 -2.31 16.76 15.22
C THR A 439 -1.98 16.80 13.73
N PRO A 440 -2.23 17.93 13.03
CA PRO A 440 -1.76 18.10 11.64
C PRO A 440 -0.25 17.84 11.47
N MET A 441 0.59 18.24 12.42
CA MET A 441 2.02 17.94 12.46
C MET A 441 2.26 16.44 12.72
N GLY A 442 1.52 15.83 13.63
CA GLY A 442 1.62 14.43 13.99
C GLY A 442 1.32 13.47 12.84
N TRP A 443 0.49 13.87 11.87
CA TRP A 443 0.18 13.04 10.71
C TRP A 443 1.41 12.65 9.88
N PHE A 444 2.42 13.49 9.80
CA PHE A 444 3.69 13.15 9.13
C PHE A 444 4.47 12.06 9.88
N PHE A 445 4.17 11.90 11.17
CA PHE A 445 4.82 10.93 12.08
C PHE A 445 3.83 9.90 12.62
N VAL A 446 2.66 9.73 11.97
CA VAL A 446 1.60 8.80 12.39
C VAL A 446 2.11 7.39 12.64
N ARG A 447 3.12 6.98 11.90
CA ARG A 447 3.82 5.71 12.03
C ARG A 447 4.57 5.61 13.37
N ALA A 448 5.29 6.66 13.77
CA ALA A 448 5.97 6.71 15.08
C ALA A 448 4.98 6.69 16.24
N ILE A 449 3.84 7.36 16.08
CA ILE A 449 2.75 7.35 17.08
C ILE A 449 2.17 5.95 17.21
N ALA A 450 1.86 5.28 16.10
CA ALA A 450 1.34 3.91 16.09
C ALA A 450 2.32 2.88 16.70
N MET A 451 3.64 3.09 16.53
CA MET A 451 4.69 2.23 17.11
C MET A 451 4.66 2.15 18.62
N VAL A 452 4.07 3.13 19.31
CA VAL A 452 3.89 3.10 20.78
C VAL A 452 3.07 1.89 21.21
N PHE A 453 2.09 1.48 20.40
CA PHE A 453 1.21 0.34 20.68
C PHE A 453 1.72 -1.01 20.15
N ASP A 454 2.88 -1.03 19.47
CA ASP A 454 3.45 -2.26 18.91
C ASP A 454 4.28 -3.02 19.94
N ARG A 455 3.67 -4.03 20.60
CA ARG A 455 4.34 -4.85 21.59
C ARG A 455 5.51 -5.67 21.04
N TYR A 456 5.46 -6.07 19.77
CA TYR A 456 6.51 -6.86 19.14
C TYR A 456 7.75 -6.01 18.87
N LEU A 457 7.55 -4.73 18.54
CA LEU A 457 8.64 -3.79 18.35
C LEU A 457 9.30 -3.42 19.67
N GLN A 458 8.52 -3.29 20.76
CA GLN A 458 9.03 -3.01 22.09
C GLN A 458 9.91 -4.14 22.64
N ALA A 459 9.52 -5.40 22.39
CA ALA A 459 10.25 -6.59 22.79
C ALA A 459 11.59 -6.77 22.04
N ASP A 460 11.73 -6.14 20.85
CA ASP A 460 12.78 -6.48 19.89
C ASP A 460 13.51 -5.21 19.39
N ARG A 461 14.20 -4.54 20.32
CA ARG A 461 14.86 -3.23 20.10
C ARG A 461 15.96 -3.21 19.02
N ASN A 462 16.44 -4.36 18.54
CA ASN A 462 17.59 -4.47 17.61
C ASN A 462 17.18 -4.62 16.12
N ARG A 463 16.02 -4.11 15.68
CA ARG A 463 15.51 -4.42 14.35
C ARG A 463 15.72 -3.34 13.30
N ALA A 464 16.82 -3.39 12.60
CA ALA A 464 17.04 -2.76 11.29
C ALA A 464 16.23 -3.41 10.14
N ARG A 465 15.04 -3.99 10.41
CA ARG A 465 14.26 -4.77 9.41
C ARG A 465 13.27 -3.94 8.60
N PHE A 466 12.96 -2.76 9.06
CA PHE A 466 11.94 -1.90 8.47
C PHE A 466 12.55 -0.72 7.72
N SER A 467 11.79 -0.14 6.78
CA SER A 467 12.16 1.14 6.18
C SER A 467 12.16 2.26 7.21
N ARG A 468 12.98 3.28 6.99
CA ARG A 468 12.99 4.48 7.84
C ARG A 468 11.65 5.21 7.76
N ILE A 469 11.30 5.96 8.80
CA ILE A 469 10.04 6.71 8.87
C ILE A 469 10.10 7.93 7.94
N VAL A 470 11.28 8.52 7.83
CA VAL A 470 11.58 9.68 7.00
C VAL A 470 12.57 9.31 5.90
#